data_125424d81450ace06d6a388674edc5c8
#
_entry.id   125424d81450ace06d6a388674edc5c8
#
_cell.length_a   1.000
_cell.length_b   1.000
_cell.length_c   1.000
_cell.angle_alpha   90.00
_cell.angle_beta   90.00
_cell.angle_gamma   90.00
#
_symmetry.space_group_name_H-M   'P 1'
#
loop_
_entity.id
_entity.type
_entity.pdbx_description
1 polymer ?
#
loop_
_entity_poly.entity_id
_entity_poly.type
_entity_poly.pdbx_seq_one_letter_code
_entity_poly.pdbx_strand_id
1 'polypeptide(L)'
;MTYQLTAPLLDACVLGIVRSEDSYGYTLTQKVRQVVDVSESTLYPVLRRLQKANYLTTYDAPYQGRNRRYYAITEEGKKMLEFYESEWNEYKEKIDGLIKGTGLAPSEGVTEEKE
;
A
#
# COMPACT_ATOMS: atom_id res chain seq x y z
N MET A 1 -2.53 3.79 16.45
CA MET A 1 -2.99 4.21 15.11
C MET A 1 -4.49 4.20 15.06
N THR A 2 -5.08 5.28 14.63
CA THR A 2 -6.53 5.43 14.62
C THR A 2 -7.18 4.77 13.41
N TYR A 3 -6.50 4.81 12.29
CA TYR A 3 -7.07 4.29 11.05
C TYR A 3 -6.31 3.07 10.61
N GLN A 4 -7.05 2.12 10.05
CA GLN A 4 -6.46 0.88 9.57
C GLN A 4 -6.41 0.88 8.04
N LEU A 5 -5.40 0.24 7.49
CA LEU A 5 -5.28 0.12 6.06
C LEU A 5 -6.11 -1.05 5.55
N THR A 6 -6.78 -0.83 4.43
CA THR A 6 -7.41 -1.92 3.70
C THR A 6 -6.32 -2.71 2.96
N ALA A 7 -6.68 -3.88 2.49
CA ALA A 7 -5.72 -4.72 1.77
C ALA A 7 -5.12 -4.03 0.55
N PRO A 8 -5.91 -3.33 -0.29
CA PRO A 8 -5.31 -2.65 -1.44
C PRO A 8 -4.31 -1.57 -1.06
N LEU A 9 -4.56 -0.84 0.04
CA LEU A 9 -3.61 0.18 0.47
C LEU A 9 -2.32 -0.47 0.99
N LEU A 10 -2.44 -1.57 1.70
CA LEU A 10 -1.26 -2.27 2.18
C LEU A 10 -0.44 -2.82 1.02
N ASP A 11 -1.10 -3.35 0.00
CA ASP A 11 -0.42 -3.79 -1.22
C ASP A 11 0.35 -2.65 -1.85
N ALA A 12 -0.30 -1.48 -1.95
CA ALA A 12 0.34 -0.30 -2.54
C ALA A 12 1.57 0.13 -1.75
N CYS A 13 1.49 0.07 -0.43
CA CYS A 13 2.63 0.45 0.42
C CYS A 13 3.81 -0.49 0.19
N VAL A 14 3.55 -1.79 0.12
CA VAL A 14 4.60 -2.77 -0.12
C VAL A 14 5.22 -2.56 -1.50
N LEU A 15 4.39 -2.42 -2.53
CA LEU A 15 4.89 -2.21 -3.88
C LEU A 15 5.70 -0.91 -3.98
N GLY A 16 5.27 0.12 -3.28
CA GLY A 16 5.98 1.39 -3.30
C GLY A 16 7.38 1.30 -2.71
N ILE A 17 7.51 0.55 -1.62
CA ILE A 17 8.82 0.37 -1.00
C ILE A 17 9.74 -0.40 -1.95
N VAL A 18 9.24 -1.46 -2.57
CA VAL A 18 10.06 -2.29 -3.45
C VAL A 18 10.38 -1.55 -4.74
N ARG A 19 9.49 -0.65 -5.20
CA ARG A 19 9.79 0.15 -6.38
C ARG A 19 10.98 1.06 -6.13
N SER A 20 11.12 1.57 -4.91
CA SER A 20 12.23 2.45 -4.60
C SER A 20 13.56 1.71 -4.56
N GLU A 21 13.53 0.47 -4.10
CA GLU A 21 14.73 -0.39 -4.16
C GLU A 21 14.34 -1.80 -3.80
N ASP A 22 15.06 -2.78 -4.35
CA ASP A 22 14.88 -4.17 -3.99
C ASP A 22 15.10 -4.31 -2.49
N SER A 23 14.29 -5.10 -1.84
CA SER A 23 14.26 -5.13 -0.38
C SER A 23 14.32 -6.54 0.17
N TYR A 24 15.14 -6.71 1.18
CA TYR A 24 15.17 -7.94 1.97
C TYR A 24 13.85 -8.03 2.74
N GLY A 25 13.25 -9.21 2.77
CA GLY A 25 11.92 -9.38 3.35
C GLY A 25 11.76 -8.80 4.74
N TYR A 26 12.72 -9.07 5.62
CA TYR A 26 12.64 -8.54 6.98
C TYR A 26 12.66 -7.01 6.99
N THR A 27 13.57 -6.41 6.23
CA THR A 27 13.67 -4.96 6.16
C THR A 27 12.40 -4.34 5.60
N LEU A 28 11.83 -4.98 4.59
CA LEU A 28 10.60 -4.52 3.97
C LEU A 28 9.47 -4.47 4.99
N THR A 29 9.29 -5.54 5.76
CA THR A 29 8.23 -5.55 6.76
C THR A 29 8.47 -4.52 7.84
N GLN A 30 9.73 -4.30 8.24
CA GLN A 30 10.02 -3.30 9.26
C GLN A 30 9.72 -1.89 8.76
N LYS A 31 9.99 -1.60 7.49
CA LYS A 31 9.67 -0.28 6.94
C LYS A 31 8.18 -0.01 6.96
N VAL A 32 7.37 -1.00 6.60
CA VAL A 32 5.92 -0.84 6.66
C VAL A 32 5.47 -0.60 8.09
N ARG A 33 6.02 -1.37 9.02
CA ARG A 33 5.60 -1.28 10.42
C ARG A 33 5.99 0.02 11.11
N GLN A 34 6.97 0.74 10.56
CA GLN A 34 7.31 2.06 11.08
C GLN A 34 6.20 3.08 10.83
N VAL A 35 5.39 2.85 9.83
CA VAL A 35 4.37 3.81 9.43
C VAL A 35 2.97 3.30 9.76
N VAL A 36 2.77 2.00 9.64
CA VAL A 36 1.45 1.38 9.77
C VAL A 36 1.49 0.36 10.89
N ASP A 37 0.44 0.35 11.70
CA ASP A 37 0.32 -0.61 12.80
C ASP A 37 -0.18 -1.94 12.25
N VAL A 38 0.75 -2.77 11.82
CA VAL A 38 0.43 -4.06 11.23
C VAL A 38 1.49 -5.07 11.65
N SER A 39 1.09 -6.31 11.86
CA SER A 39 2.00 -7.36 12.33
C SER A 39 2.74 -8.01 11.18
N GLU A 40 3.86 -8.65 11.48
CA GLU A 40 4.59 -9.44 10.50
C GLU A 40 3.75 -10.59 9.97
N SER A 41 2.94 -11.18 10.85
CA SER A 41 2.09 -12.30 10.43
C SER A 41 1.04 -11.86 9.40
N THR A 42 0.69 -10.58 9.37
CA THR A 42 -0.18 -10.04 8.34
C THR A 42 0.59 -9.73 7.06
N LEU A 43 1.82 -9.27 7.20
CA LEU A 43 2.60 -8.81 6.05
C LEU A 43 3.16 -9.94 5.19
N TYR A 44 3.64 -11.02 5.79
CA TYR A 44 4.22 -12.09 4.99
C TYR A 44 3.23 -12.73 4.00
N PRO A 45 1.97 -12.95 4.37
CA PRO A 45 0.98 -13.40 3.38
C PRO A 45 0.77 -12.39 2.24
N VAL A 46 0.87 -11.09 2.53
CA VAL A 46 0.76 -10.07 1.48
C VAL A 46 1.90 -10.23 0.47
N LEU A 47 3.13 -10.41 0.96
CA LEU A 47 4.27 -10.61 0.08
C LEU A 47 4.09 -11.84 -0.80
N ARG A 48 3.62 -12.94 -0.21
CA ARG A 48 3.41 -14.17 -0.99
C ARG A 48 2.33 -13.98 -2.04
N ARG A 49 1.27 -13.27 -1.69
CA ARG A 49 0.16 -13.03 -2.63
C ARG A 49 0.61 -12.15 -3.78
N LEU A 50 1.37 -11.11 -3.50
CA LEU A 50 1.87 -10.22 -4.55
C LEU A 50 2.86 -10.94 -5.46
N GLN A 51 3.68 -11.82 -4.90
CA GLN A 51 4.59 -12.62 -5.69
C GLN A 51 3.81 -13.60 -6.58
N LYS A 52 2.79 -14.23 -6.03
CA LYS A 52 1.98 -15.18 -6.78
C LYS A 52 1.23 -14.48 -7.92
N ALA A 53 0.85 -13.23 -7.71
CA ALA A 53 0.17 -12.44 -8.73
C ALA A 53 1.14 -11.85 -9.76
N ASN A 54 2.43 -12.11 -9.60
CA ASN A 54 3.48 -11.64 -10.50
C ASN A 54 3.71 -10.13 -10.42
N TYR A 55 3.39 -9.52 -9.29
CA TYR A 55 3.72 -8.11 -9.06
C TYR A 55 5.08 -7.97 -8.40
N LEU A 56 5.52 -9.00 -7.70
CA LEU A 56 6.85 -9.08 -7.11
C LEU A 56 7.54 -10.35 -7.58
N THR A 57 8.86 -10.28 -7.67
CA THR A 57 9.67 -11.48 -7.89
C THR A 57 10.72 -11.51 -6.79
N THR A 58 11.39 -12.65 -6.63
CA THR A 58 12.37 -12.81 -5.58
C THR A 58 13.67 -13.35 -6.15
N TYR A 59 14.76 -13.04 -5.47
CA TYR A 59 16.05 -13.61 -5.77
C TYR A 59 16.85 -13.66 -4.46
N ASP A 60 17.83 -14.57 -4.41
CA ASP A 60 18.69 -14.69 -3.24
C ASP A 60 19.99 -13.99 -3.54
N ALA A 61 20.53 -13.31 -2.54
CA ALA A 61 21.82 -12.65 -2.63
C ALA A 61 22.56 -12.86 -1.32
N PRO A 62 23.90 -13.05 -1.39
CA PRO A 62 24.66 -13.26 -0.17
C PRO A 62 24.80 -11.96 0.62
N TYR A 63 24.77 -12.09 1.92
CA TYR A 63 24.98 -10.99 2.82
C TYR A 63 25.62 -11.52 4.09
N GLN A 64 26.85 -11.13 4.34
CA GLN A 64 27.59 -11.55 5.53
C GLN A 64 27.57 -13.07 5.71
N GLY A 65 27.87 -13.79 4.63
CA GLY A 65 27.97 -15.25 4.67
C GLY A 65 26.67 -16.00 4.63
N ARG A 66 25.54 -15.32 4.47
CA ARG A 66 24.23 -15.93 4.39
C ARG A 66 23.54 -15.52 3.12
N ASN A 67 22.67 -16.38 2.60
CA ASN A 67 21.80 -16.00 1.51
C ASN A 67 20.56 -15.35 2.08
N ARG A 68 20.19 -14.20 1.52
CA ARG A 68 18.98 -13.49 1.87
C ARG A 68 18.05 -13.44 0.67
N ARG A 69 16.78 -13.56 0.92
CA ARG A 69 15.77 -13.43 -0.12
C ARG A 69 15.36 -11.98 -0.26
N TYR A 70 15.53 -11.46 -1.47
CA TYR A 70 15.14 -10.10 -1.80
C TYR A 70 13.93 -10.10 -2.68
N TYR A 71 13.12 -9.05 -2.55
CA TYR A 71 11.95 -8.83 -3.38
C TYR A 71 12.25 -7.69 -4.35
N ALA A 72 11.84 -7.87 -5.59
CA ALA A 72 11.98 -6.85 -6.62
C ALA A 72 10.63 -6.69 -7.29
N ILE A 73 10.34 -5.47 -7.76
CA ILE A 73 9.06 -5.22 -8.40
C ILE A 73 9.16 -5.60 -9.88
N THR A 74 8.10 -6.19 -10.41
CA THR A 74 8.03 -6.54 -11.83
C THR A 74 7.44 -5.37 -12.61
N GLU A 75 7.45 -5.45 -13.95
CA GLU A 75 6.78 -4.45 -14.77
C GLU A 75 5.29 -4.42 -14.47
N GLU A 76 4.68 -5.59 -14.30
CA GLU A 76 3.27 -5.66 -13.92
C GLU A 76 3.03 -5.02 -12.57
N GLY A 77 3.97 -5.22 -11.64
CA GLY A 77 3.87 -4.60 -10.32
C GLY A 77 3.93 -3.09 -10.39
N LYS A 78 4.79 -2.56 -11.26
CA LYS A 78 4.86 -1.11 -11.45
C LYS A 78 3.57 -0.53 -11.98
N LYS A 79 2.96 -1.23 -12.95
CA LYS A 79 1.67 -0.80 -13.49
C LYS A 79 0.58 -0.85 -12.46
N MET A 80 0.56 -1.91 -11.65
CA MET A 80 -0.44 -2.02 -10.58
C MET A 80 -0.25 -0.91 -9.55
N LEU A 81 1.01 -0.59 -9.24
CA LEU A 81 1.28 0.47 -8.28
C LEU A 81 0.81 1.83 -8.81
N GLU A 82 1.02 2.09 -10.10
CA GLU A 82 0.53 3.34 -10.69
C GLU A 82 -0.99 3.43 -10.58
N PHE A 83 -1.67 2.32 -10.81
CA PHE A 83 -3.12 2.28 -10.64
C PHE A 83 -3.52 2.57 -9.20
N TYR A 84 -2.84 1.94 -8.24
CA TYR A 84 -3.12 2.18 -6.83
C TYR A 84 -2.84 3.62 -6.43
N GLU A 85 -1.76 4.22 -6.95
CA GLU A 85 -1.45 5.61 -6.65
C GLU A 85 -2.56 6.53 -7.14
N SER A 86 -3.05 6.30 -8.34
CA SER A 86 -4.12 7.10 -8.91
C SER A 86 -5.39 6.98 -8.07
N GLU A 87 -5.74 5.74 -7.72
CA GLU A 87 -6.94 5.50 -6.90
C GLU A 87 -6.80 6.11 -5.52
N TRP A 88 -5.61 6.03 -4.94
CA TRP A 88 -5.36 6.62 -3.63
C TRP A 88 -5.50 8.13 -3.66
N ASN A 89 -4.93 8.77 -4.68
CA ASN A 89 -5.00 10.23 -4.77
C ASN A 89 -6.44 10.69 -4.91
N GLU A 90 -7.23 9.99 -5.70
CA GLU A 90 -8.64 10.33 -5.87
C GLU A 90 -9.42 10.12 -4.58
N TYR A 91 -9.22 8.98 -3.94
CA TYR A 91 -9.91 8.66 -2.70
C TYR A 91 -9.52 9.63 -1.59
N LYS A 92 -8.23 9.92 -1.50
CA LYS A 92 -7.70 10.83 -0.48
C LYS A 92 -8.34 12.22 -0.59
N GLU A 93 -8.46 12.71 -1.81
CA GLU A 93 -9.05 14.03 -2.03
C GLU A 93 -10.53 14.05 -1.66
N LYS A 94 -11.24 12.98 -1.99
CA LYS A 94 -12.65 12.89 -1.65
C LYS A 94 -12.86 12.84 -0.15
N ILE A 95 -12.10 12.03 0.54
CA ILE A 95 -12.21 11.92 1.99
C ILE A 95 -11.82 13.22 2.66
N ASP A 96 -10.74 13.84 2.17
CA ASP A 96 -10.27 15.10 2.71
C ASP A 96 -11.36 16.18 2.58
N GLY A 97 -12.03 16.22 1.43
CA GLY A 97 -13.11 17.17 1.23
C GLY A 97 -14.28 16.95 2.18
N LEU A 98 -14.62 15.69 2.43
CA LEU A 98 -15.70 15.39 3.37
C LEU A 98 -15.33 15.79 4.79
N ILE A 99 -14.11 15.46 5.22
CA ILE A 99 -13.68 15.78 6.58
C ILE A 99 -13.64 17.28 6.80
N LYS A 100 -13.17 18.02 5.81
CA LYS A 100 -13.08 19.46 5.93
C LYS A 100 -14.40 20.18 5.62
N GLY A 101 -15.37 19.45 5.09
CA GLY A 101 -16.65 20.06 4.70
C GLY A 101 -16.55 20.94 3.48
N THR A 102 -15.52 20.71 2.64
CA THR A 102 -15.31 21.52 1.44
C THR A 102 -15.49 20.63 0.22
N GLY A 103 -15.60 21.26 -0.96
CA GLY A 103 -15.69 20.50 -2.18
C GLY A 103 -16.97 19.72 -2.36
N LEU A 104 -17.98 20.01 -1.53
CA LEU A 104 -19.25 19.30 -1.61
C LEU A 104 -20.23 20.10 -2.45
N ALA A 105 -21.06 19.39 -3.21
CA ALA A 105 -22.10 20.04 -3.96
C ALA A 105 -23.14 20.59 -3.00
N PRO A 106 -23.80 21.69 -3.36
CA PRO A 106 -24.89 22.21 -2.53
C PRO A 106 -25.96 21.15 -2.36
N SER A 107 -26.59 21.14 -1.20
CA SER A 107 -27.56 20.11 -0.90
C SER A 107 -28.97 20.54 -1.25
N GLU A 108 -29.12 21.10 -2.43
CA GLU A 108 -30.41 21.56 -2.81
C GLU A 108 -31.38 20.42 -2.89
N GLY A 109 -32.56 20.63 -2.46
CA GLY A 109 -33.60 19.62 -2.51
C GLY A 109 -33.51 18.62 -1.39
N VAL A 110 -32.47 18.67 -0.58
CA VAL A 110 -32.39 17.76 0.53
C VAL A 110 -32.28 18.44 1.82
N THR A 111 -32.70 19.64 1.82
CA THR A 111 -32.53 20.39 3.00
C THR A 111 -33.33 19.90 4.13
N GLU A 112 -34.27 19.26 3.77
CA GLU A 112 -35.03 18.93 4.75
C GLU A 112 -34.53 17.90 5.53
N GLU A 113 -33.88 17.52 5.47
CA GLU A 113 -33.47 16.68 6.23
C GLU A 113 -32.66 16.93 7.10
N LYS A 114 -32.64 17.46 7.43
CA LYS A 114 -31.99 17.83 8.23
C LYS A 114 -32.18 17.62 9.30
N GLU A 115 -32.54 17.25 9.39
CA GLU A 115 -32.62 17.27 10.22
C GLU A 115 -32.31 17.07 10.77
#